data_d2522d17e248b0c467defc664c678d13
#
_entry.id   d2522d17e248b0c467defc664c678d13
#
_cell.length_a   1.000
_cell.length_b   1.000
_cell.length_c   1.000
_cell.angle_alpha   90.00
_cell.angle_beta   90.00
_cell.angle_gamma   90.00
#
_symmetry.space_group_name_H-M   'P 1'
#
loop_
_entity.id
_entity.type
_entity.pdbx_description
1 polymer ?
#
loop_
_entity_poly.entity_id
_entity_poly.type
_entity_poly.pdbx_seq_one_letter_code
_entity_poly.pdbx_strand_id
1 'polypeptide(L)'
;MRKKRILVGALAFALAFAGIGISATSANAGTKTTLTIWHNLGNTQNATAVKALADAYTKLHPEVTFKLVSQPADNYFALLQAAAVSKKGPDMALMWTGLFALQYKNYLVNLRNVLPPAALAREGSLKWSSENFDAAKGPYVMPFDRQFYIGFYNKAAFKKAKVAKVPSTWNELYAACTKLKSAGYTPIVYGNGGQSLGALYYPWYDASYIAIGQSSVSGLRDLYNGKNQWNSAANIASYTKYAALKSKGCTNADVLTKTNNLDDFLSGKAAMIIDGTWDTKKFTDKMGTNVSAFIPPFSDKPIKGVVEFAGQGLSLTNYSKNKKAAAGFLEFMTTLKAAKIVDAAGLIPNVNGATTSNPVNQQMLDFAAKKGYTRYPMLDNVLQGDVVDAGNKILPSILGGKTSVAGGLKQMAQVWANLSVDKRGNSYK
;
A
#
# COMPACT_ATOMS: atom_id res chain seq x y z
N MET A 1 -14.12 77.22 54.52
CA MET A 1 -14.10 78.65 54.11
C MET A 1 -13.69 78.73 52.63
N ARG A 2 -14.54 79.46 51.86
CA ARG A 2 -14.31 80.11 50.56
C ARG A 2 -13.87 79.23 49.33
N LYS A 3 -14.82 78.86 48.56
CA LYS A 3 -15.17 79.27 47.17
C LYS A 3 -14.15 80.11 46.44
N LYS A 4 -13.75 79.66 45.22
CA LYS A 4 -13.70 80.53 44.02
C LYS A 4 -13.89 79.70 42.75
N ARG A 5 -14.92 80.08 42.05
CA ARG A 5 -15.19 79.78 40.64
C ARG A 5 -14.37 80.71 39.77
N ILE A 6 -13.86 80.26 38.64
CA ILE A 6 -13.62 81.08 37.45
C ILE A 6 -14.04 80.28 36.19
N LEU A 7 -14.95 80.94 35.49
CA LEU A 7 -15.47 80.56 34.12
C LEU A 7 -14.57 81.24 33.08
N VAL A 8 -14.67 80.73 31.82
CA VAL A 8 -14.39 81.35 30.50
C VAL A 8 -13.44 80.45 29.76
N GLY A 9 -13.65 80.00 28.51
CA GLY A 9 -14.55 80.39 27.45
C GLY A 9 -14.37 79.41 26.30
N ALA A 10 -15.39 79.20 25.53
CA ALA A 10 -15.46 78.38 24.35
C ALA A 10 -14.66 78.93 23.15
N LEU A 11 -13.95 78.12 22.47
CA LEU A 11 -13.63 78.34 21.03
C LEU A 11 -13.78 77.06 20.27
N ALA A 12 -14.81 77.01 19.41
CA ALA A 12 -15.04 75.94 18.51
C ALA A 12 -14.09 76.03 17.28
N PHE A 13 -13.34 75.00 17.06
CA PHE A 13 -12.69 74.80 15.75
C PHE A 13 -13.24 73.52 15.14
N ALA A 14 -14.09 73.64 14.10
CA ALA A 14 -14.56 72.56 13.27
C ALA A 14 -13.46 72.19 12.33
N LEU A 15 -12.85 70.99 12.45
CA LEU A 15 -12.04 70.35 11.48
C LEU A 15 -12.81 69.13 10.95
N ALA A 16 -13.28 69.28 9.71
CA ALA A 16 -13.87 68.18 8.98
C ALA A 16 -12.77 67.16 8.63
N PHE A 17 -12.76 66.03 9.37
CA PHE A 17 -12.01 64.84 8.93
C PHE A 17 -12.94 64.00 8.05
N ALA A 18 -12.65 63.96 6.74
CA ALA A 18 -13.19 62.97 5.84
C ALA A 18 -12.79 61.57 6.32
N GLY A 19 -13.71 60.89 6.97
CA GLY A 19 -13.52 59.51 7.38
C GLY A 19 -13.44 58.59 6.15
N ILE A 20 -12.22 58.19 5.80
CA ILE A 20 -12.03 57.01 4.94
C ILE A 20 -12.41 55.83 5.81
N GLY A 21 -13.65 55.36 5.64
CA GLY A 21 -14.12 54.09 6.22
C GLY A 21 -13.31 52.95 5.64
N ILE A 22 -12.25 52.54 6.32
CA ILE A 22 -11.66 51.24 6.11
C ILE A 22 -12.70 50.24 6.62
N SER A 23 -13.54 49.75 5.72
CA SER A 23 -14.33 48.56 5.96
C SER A 23 -13.35 47.41 6.19
N ALA A 24 -13.05 47.13 7.47
CA ALA A 24 -12.45 45.86 7.83
C ALA A 24 -13.44 44.79 7.38
N THR A 25 -13.18 44.20 6.23
CA THR A 25 -13.81 42.94 5.86
C THR A 25 -13.50 41.98 6.98
N SER A 26 -14.48 41.73 7.82
CA SER A 26 -14.44 40.63 8.78
C SER A 26 -14.21 39.38 7.96
N ALA A 27 -12.95 38.91 7.92
CA ALA A 27 -12.68 37.57 7.44
C ALA A 27 -13.57 36.65 8.28
N ASN A 28 -14.59 36.13 7.66
CA ASN A 28 -15.48 35.17 8.26
C ASN A 28 -14.58 34.02 8.73
N ALA A 29 -14.22 33.97 9.99
CA ALA A 29 -13.47 32.89 10.59
C ALA A 29 -14.36 31.66 10.48
N GLY A 30 -14.22 30.95 9.35
CA GLY A 30 -14.98 29.74 9.07
C GLY A 30 -14.90 28.83 10.29
N THR A 31 -16.01 28.22 10.63
CA THR A 31 -16.11 27.29 11.77
C THR A 31 -14.99 26.26 11.66
N LYS A 32 -14.08 26.25 12.63
CA LYS A 32 -12.97 25.28 12.66
C LYS A 32 -13.50 23.86 12.66
N THR A 33 -13.05 23.05 11.72
CA THR A 33 -13.43 21.66 11.57
C THR A 33 -12.25 20.77 11.94
N THR A 34 -12.43 19.84 12.87
CA THR A 34 -11.43 18.82 13.19
C THR A 34 -11.82 17.50 12.54
N LEU A 35 -10.99 17.00 11.63
CA LEU A 35 -11.15 15.70 11.01
C LEU A 35 -10.43 14.62 11.84
N THR A 36 -11.17 13.63 12.30
CA THR A 36 -10.60 12.48 13.01
C THR A 36 -10.26 11.38 12.01
N ILE A 37 -8.99 10.94 12.00
CA ILE A 37 -8.50 9.83 11.18
C ILE A 37 -8.06 8.70 12.10
N TRP A 38 -8.61 7.51 11.92
CA TRP A 38 -8.11 6.30 12.55
C TRP A 38 -7.14 5.57 11.64
N HIS A 39 -6.05 5.04 12.20
CA HIS A 39 -5.06 4.23 11.49
C HIS A 39 -4.42 3.19 12.43
N ASN A 40 -3.81 2.15 11.85
CA ASN A 40 -3.06 1.11 12.54
C ASN A 40 -1.59 1.06 12.10
N LEU A 41 -1.04 2.17 11.68
CA LEU A 41 0.27 2.27 11.03
C LEU A 41 1.47 2.19 11.98
N GLY A 42 1.24 2.34 13.30
CA GLY A 42 2.35 2.50 14.24
C GLY A 42 3.26 3.69 13.86
N ASN A 43 4.57 3.53 14.01
CA ASN A 43 5.60 4.51 13.67
C ASN A 43 6.31 4.13 12.36
N THR A 44 5.59 4.09 11.25
CA THR A 44 6.11 3.72 9.93
C THR A 44 6.21 4.94 8.99
N GLN A 45 6.82 4.73 7.81
CA GLN A 45 6.83 5.73 6.73
C GLN A 45 5.42 6.15 6.33
N ASN A 46 4.47 5.22 6.34
CA ASN A 46 3.07 5.50 6.04
C ASN A 46 2.43 6.43 7.07
N ALA A 47 2.70 6.23 8.37
CA ALA A 47 2.25 7.15 9.41
C ALA A 47 2.86 8.55 9.24
N THR A 48 4.14 8.62 8.89
CA THR A 48 4.85 9.87 8.58
C THR A 48 4.21 10.58 7.39
N ALA A 49 3.89 9.85 6.32
CA ALA A 49 3.23 10.40 5.13
C ALA A 49 1.84 10.97 5.47
N VAL A 50 1.00 10.21 6.17
CA VAL A 50 -0.36 10.66 6.57
C VAL A 50 -0.29 11.92 7.41
N LYS A 51 0.62 11.97 8.40
CA LYS A 51 0.81 13.16 9.23
C LYS A 51 1.27 14.37 8.40
N ALA A 52 2.25 14.19 7.54
CA ALA A 52 2.79 15.27 6.71
C ALA A 52 1.75 15.80 5.69
N LEU A 53 0.91 14.92 5.15
CA LEU A 53 -0.22 15.33 4.30
C LEU A 53 -1.24 16.16 5.07
N ALA A 54 -1.60 15.73 6.28
CA ALA A 54 -2.53 16.44 7.16
C ALA A 54 -1.98 17.83 7.55
N ASP A 55 -0.71 17.90 7.97
CA ASP A 55 -0.04 19.16 8.31
C ASP A 55 0.04 20.12 7.12
N ALA A 56 0.32 19.60 5.92
CA ALA A 56 0.39 20.39 4.69
C ALA A 56 -0.99 20.91 4.27
N TYR A 57 -2.03 20.12 4.45
CA TYR A 57 -3.39 20.56 4.17
C TYR A 57 -3.86 21.62 5.15
N THR A 58 -3.60 21.48 6.46
CA THR A 58 -3.92 22.50 7.47
C THR A 58 -3.23 23.84 7.17
N LYS A 59 -1.99 23.82 6.64
CA LYS A 59 -1.31 25.07 6.20
C LYS A 59 -2.02 25.78 5.05
N LEU A 60 -2.71 25.04 4.18
CA LEU A 60 -3.49 25.60 3.07
C LEU A 60 -4.91 25.97 3.49
N HIS A 61 -5.45 25.25 4.46
CA HIS A 61 -6.81 25.33 4.98
C HIS A 61 -6.78 25.42 6.51
N PRO A 62 -6.45 26.62 7.08
CA PRO A 62 -6.29 26.78 8.54
C PRO A 62 -7.56 26.51 9.34
N GLU A 63 -8.71 26.53 8.67
CA GLU A 63 -10.01 26.15 9.25
C GLU A 63 -10.16 24.64 9.44
N VAL A 64 -9.27 23.81 8.84
CA VAL A 64 -9.30 22.35 8.97
C VAL A 64 -8.08 21.86 9.76
N THR A 65 -8.34 21.15 10.83
CA THR A 65 -7.34 20.50 11.67
C THR A 65 -7.56 18.99 11.70
N PHE A 66 -6.55 18.23 12.16
CA PHE A 66 -6.61 16.77 12.17
C PHE A 66 -6.34 16.20 13.55
N LYS A 67 -7.11 15.17 13.91
CA LYS A 67 -6.85 14.28 15.05
C LYS A 67 -6.50 12.90 14.51
N LEU A 68 -5.21 12.55 14.48
CA LEU A 68 -4.72 11.23 14.09
C LEU A 68 -4.77 10.31 15.31
N VAL A 69 -5.47 9.19 15.19
CA VAL A 69 -5.65 8.21 16.29
C VAL A 69 -5.11 6.87 15.84
N SER A 70 -3.99 6.47 16.44
CA SER A 70 -3.43 5.13 16.23
C SER A 70 -4.24 4.10 17.02
N GLN A 71 -4.69 3.06 16.35
CA GLN A 71 -5.41 1.92 16.92
C GLN A 71 -4.51 0.69 16.94
N PRO A 72 -4.74 -0.29 17.84
CA PRO A 72 -4.02 -1.55 17.83
C PRO A 72 -4.19 -2.29 16.50
N ALA A 73 -3.08 -2.72 15.89
CA ALA A 73 -3.09 -3.33 14.56
C ALA A 73 -3.99 -4.58 14.48
N ASP A 74 -3.90 -5.46 15.49
CA ASP A 74 -4.61 -6.74 15.53
C ASP A 74 -6.14 -6.60 15.60
N ASN A 75 -6.64 -5.48 16.16
CA ASN A 75 -8.07 -5.23 16.38
C ASN A 75 -8.64 -4.10 15.52
N TYR A 76 -7.83 -3.49 14.67
CA TYR A 76 -8.20 -2.27 13.95
C TYR A 76 -9.52 -2.40 13.17
N PHE A 77 -9.64 -3.45 12.37
CA PHE A 77 -10.83 -3.64 11.54
C PHE A 77 -12.08 -3.98 12.35
N ALA A 78 -11.93 -4.72 13.45
CA ALA A 78 -13.04 -4.99 14.37
C ALA A 78 -13.53 -3.71 15.05
N LEU A 79 -12.62 -2.83 15.49
CA LEU A 79 -12.94 -1.53 16.06
C LEU A 79 -13.61 -0.62 15.01
N LEU A 80 -13.13 -0.61 13.77
CA LEU A 80 -13.72 0.16 12.69
C LEU A 80 -15.14 -0.33 12.37
N GLN A 81 -15.38 -1.63 12.36
CA GLN A 81 -16.71 -2.20 12.16
C GLN A 81 -17.67 -1.81 13.30
N ALA A 82 -17.22 -1.91 14.55
CA ALA A 82 -18.04 -1.50 15.69
C ALA A 82 -18.38 0.01 15.65
N ALA A 83 -17.40 0.84 15.29
CA ALA A 83 -17.61 2.28 15.09
C ALA A 83 -18.61 2.57 13.96
N ALA A 84 -18.55 1.83 12.87
CA ALA A 84 -19.46 1.96 11.74
C ALA A 84 -20.91 1.59 12.09
N VAL A 85 -21.09 0.47 12.81
CA VAL A 85 -22.43 0.02 13.28
C VAL A 85 -23.03 1.04 14.27
N SER A 86 -22.24 1.54 15.21
CA SER A 86 -22.69 2.54 16.19
C SER A 86 -22.79 3.97 15.63
N LYS A 87 -22.27 4.20 14.41
CA LYS A 87 -22.10 5.52 13.78
C LYS A 87 -21.30 6.51 14.67
N LYS A 88 -20.42 5.96 15.52
CA LYS A 88 -19.55 6.71 16.42
C LYS A 88 -18.09 6.29 16.14
N GLY A 89 -17.35 7.13 15.45
CA GLY A 89 -15.98 6.79 15.06
C GLY A 89 -15.32 7.90 14.26
N PRO A 90 -14.30 7.59 13.46
CA PRO A 90 -13.55 8.57 12.69
C PRO A 90 -14.35 9.15 11.52
N ASP A 91 -13.98 10.35 11.08
CA ASP A 91 -14.42 10.89 9.79
C ASP A 91 -13.81 10.11 8.63
N MET A 92 -12.55 9.76 8.78
CA MET A 92 -11.81 8.96 7.80
C MET A 92 -11.06 7.81 8.48
N ALA A 93 -10.93 6.70 7.76
CA ALA A 93 -10.24 5.51 8.21
C ALA A 93 -9.15 5.12 7.22
N LEU A 94 -7.99 4.73 7.73
CA LEU A 94 -6.99 4.06 6.91
C LEU A 94 -7.55 2.71 6.43
N MET A 95 -7.40 2.46 5.15
CA MET A 95 -7.78 1.19 4.53
C MET A 95 -6.67 0.71 3.61
N TRP A 96 -6.47 -0.59 3.58
CA TRP A 96 -5.81 -1.22 2.45
C TRP A 96 -6.77 -1.23 1.26
N THR A 97 -6.23 -1.04 0.08
CA THR A 97 -7.02 -1.05 -1.16
C THR A 97 -7.49 -2.48 -1.50
N GLY A 98 -8.29 -2.60 -2.53
CA GLY A 98 -8.83 -3.88 -2.96
C GLY A 98 -10.00 -4.35 -2.13
N LEU A 99 -10.07 -5.67 -1.89
CA LEU A 99 -11.18 -6.29 -1.18
C LEU A 99 -11.31 -5.80 0.26
N PHE A 100 -10.19 -5.41 0.90
CA PHE A 100 -10.23 -4.84 2.25
C PHE A 100 -11.17 -3.64 2.33
N ALA A 101 -11.06 -2.69 1.40
CA ALA A 101 -11.98 -1.55 1.34
C ALA A 101 -13.39 -1.95 0.89
N LEU A 102 -13.50 -2.84 -0.09
CA LEU A 102 -14.79 -3.26 -0.65
C LEU A 102 -15.66 -4.05 0.33
N GLN A 103 -15.07 -4.79 1.27
CA GLN A 103 -15.80 -5.44 2.36
C GLN A 103 -16.52 -4.44 3.28
N TYR A 104 -15.98 -3.24 3.42
CA TYR A 104 -16.51 -2.16 4.24
C TYR A 104 -17.35 -1.14 3.46
N LYS A 105 -17.59 -1.34 2.15
CA LYS A 105 -18.25 -0.36 1.28
C LYS A 105 -19.59 0.17 1.81
N ASN A 106 -20.34 -0.64 2.54
CA ASN A 106 -21.62 -0.24 3.14
C ASN A 106 -21.47 0.82 4.24
N TYR A 107 -20.26 1.01 4.78
CA TYR A 107 -19.92 1.99 5.80
C TYR A 107 -19.08 3.15 5.26
N LEU A 108 -18.69 3.08 4.00
CA LEU A 108 -17.82 4.03 3.33
C LEU A 108 -18.58 4.82 2.26
N VAL A 109 -18.06 5.97 1.92
CA VAL A 109 -18.56 6.78 0.80
C VAL A 109 -17.88 6.32 -0.48
N ASN A 110 -18.66 6.04 -1.53
CA ASN A 110 -18.08 5.94 -2.86
C ASN A 110 -17.54 7.31 -3.26
N LEU A 111 -16.24 7.41 -3.46
CA LEU A 111 -15.55 8.71 -3.64
C LEU A 111 -15.96 9.42 -4.93
N ARG A 112 -16.55 8.73 -5.91
CA ARG A 112 -17.15 9.39 -7.08
C ARG A 112 -18.31 10.31 -6.74
N ASN A 113 -18.96 10.08 -5.60
CA ASN A 113 -20.09 10.92 -5.18
C ASN A 113 -19.66 12.23 -4.52
N VAL A 114 -18.37 12.37 -4.18
CA VAL A 114 -17.87 13.51 -3.40
C VAL A 114 -16.61 14.15 -3.98
N LEU A 115 -15.95 13.50 -4.94
CA LEU A 115 -14.75 14.02 -5.59
C LEU A 115 -15.01 14.34 -7.07
N PRO A 116 -14.39 15.40 -7.61
CA PRO A 116 -14.49 15.69 -9.03
C PRO A 116 -13.82 14.58 -9.86
N PRO A 117 -14.37 14.25 -11.05
CA PRO A 117 -13.77 13.24 -11.94
C PRO A 117 -12.31 13.50 -12.26
N ALA A 118 -11.91 14.77 -12.40
CA ALA A 118 -10.53 15.17 -12.63
C ALA A 118 -9.59 14.79 -11.48
N ALA A 119 -10.05 14.77 -10.23
CA ALA A 119 -9.26 14.32 -9.10
C ALA A 119 -9.01 12.81 -9.17
N LEU A 120 -10.04 12.03 -9.44
CA LEU A 120 -9.92 10.58 -9.60
C LEU A 120 -9.05 10.19 -10.79
N ALA A 121 -9.09 10.95 -11.90
CA ALA A 121 -8.26 10.69 -13.06
C ALA A 121 -6.76 10.91 -12.82
N ARG A 122 -6.40 11.65 -11.77
CA ARG A 122 -5.00 11.82 -11.36
C ARG A 122 -4.41 10.61 -10.66
N GLU A 123 -5.23 9.64 -10.24
CA GLU A 123 -4.79 8.47 -9.48
C GLU A 123 -4.56 7.24 -10.36
N GLY A 124 -3.51 6.50 -10.03
CA GLY A 124 -3.21 5.22 -10.66
C GLY A 124 -3.98 4.05 -10.05
N SER A 125 -4.08 2.96 -10.80
CA SER A 125 -4.50 1.62 -10.29
C SER A 125 -5.85 1.52 -9.56
N LEU A 126 -6.74 2.53 -9.67
CA LEU A 126 -8.04 2.56 -8.98
C LEU A 126 -8.97 1.39 -9.33
N LYS A 127 -8.81 0.78 -10.52
CA LYS A 127 -9.63 -0.37 -10.95
C LYS A 127 -9.52 -1.56 -9.99
N TRP A 128 -8.36 -1.76 -9.36
CA TRP A 128 -8.15 -2.86 -8.42
C TRP A 128 -8.88 -2.67 -7.09
N SER A 129 -9.25 -1.43 -6.76
CA SER A 129 -10.02 -1.05 -5.56
C SER A 129 -11.48 -0.73 -5.86
N SER A 130 -11.96 -1.09 -7.06
CA SER A 130 -13.31 -0.83 -7.52
C SER A 130 -14.03 -2.13 -7.82
N GLU A 131 -15.35 -2.16 -7.62
CA GLU A 131 -16.16 -3.34 -7.87
C GLU A 131 -16.02 -3.80 -9.32
N ASN A 132 -15.91 -5.10 -9.53
CA ASN A 132 -15.72 -5.73 -10.84
C ASN A 132 -14.48 -5.25 -11.61
N PHE A 133 -13.47 -4.69 -10.91
CA PHE A 133 -12.30 -4.07 -11.53
C PHE A 133 -12.66 -2.93 -12.50
N ASP A 134 -13.80 -2.32 -12.29
CA ASP A 134 -14.32 -1.21 -13.07
C ASP A 134 -14.16 0.10 -12.27
N ALA A 135 -13.22 0.95 -12.69
CA ALA A 135 -13.00 2.22 -12.04
C ALA A 135 -14.25 3.13 -12.00
N ALA A 136 -15.27 2.86 -12.83
CA ALA A 136 -16.55 3.55 -12.76
C ALA A 136 -17.41 3.13 -11.56
N LYS A 137 -17.12 2.01 -10.90
CA LYS A 137 -17.86 1.47 -9.76
C LYS A 137 -17.16 1.65 -8.41
N GLY A 138 -16.30 2.63 -8.31
CA GLY A 138 -15.53 2.98 -7.12
C GLY A 138 -14.75 4.25 -7.36
N PRO A 139 -13.67 4.52 -6.63
CA PRO A 139 -13.18 3.75 -5.48
C PRO A 139 -13.88 4.10 -4.16
N TYR A 140 -13.63 3.28 -3.13
CA TYR A 140 -14.06 3.56 -1.74
C TYR A 140 -12.88 3.99 -0.86
N VAL A 141 -11.68 4.03 -1.39
CA VAL A 141 -10.45 4.47 -0.73
C VAL A 141 -9.66 5.35 -1.68
N MET A 142 -9.10 6.44 -1.17
CA MET A 142 -8.14 7.28 -1.86
C MET A 142 -6.75 6.82 -1.46
N PRO A 143 -6.01 6.12 -2.33
CA PRO A 143 -4.66 5.67 -2.01
C PRO A 143 -3.70 6.86 -2.01
N PHE A 144 -2.73 6.85 -1.12
CA PHE A 144 -1.64 7.83 -1.14
C PHE A 144 -0.35 7.22 -1.68
N ASP A 145 -0.18 5.90 -1.58
CA ASP A 145 1.00 5.20 -2.09
C ASP A 145 0.64 4.14 -3.14
N ARG A 146 1.65 3.77 -3.91
CA ARG A 146 1.66 2.66 -4.85
C ARG A 146 2.66 1.65 -4.34
N GLN A 147 2.29 0.39 -4.32
CA GLN A 147 3.11 -0.70 -3.79
C GLN A 147 3.41 -1.74 -4.86
N PHE A 148 4.57 -2.36 -4.74
CA PHE A 148 5.01 -3.46 -5.60
C PHE A 148 5.51 -4.61 -4.71
N TYR A 149 5.17 -5.85 -5.05
CA TYR A 149 5.92 -7.00 -4.60
C TYR A 149 7.11 -7.16 -5.51
N ILE A 150 8.32 -7.13 -4.95
CA ILE A 150 9.56 -7.16 -5.72
C ILE A 150 10.66 -7.94 -5.00
N GLY A 151 11.75 -8.20 -5.70
CA GLY A 151 13.00 -8.62 -5.13
C GLY A 151 13.95 -7.44 -4.96
N PHE A 152 14.71 -7.45 -3.86
CA PHE A 152 15.87 -6.59 -3.68
C PHE A 152 17.13 -7.44 -3.67
N TYR A 153 18.22 -6.93 -4.22
CA TYR A 153 19.49 -7.63 -4.22
C TYR A 153 20.67 -6.73 -3.85
N ASN A 154 21.67 -7.34 -3.22
CA ASN A 154 22.92 -6.72 -2.86
C ASN A 154 23.91 -6.84 -4.02
N LYS A 155 24.25 -5.72 -4.68
CA LYS A 155 25.16 -5.67 -5.83
C LYS A 155 26.57 -6.17 -5.48
N ALA A 156 27.07 -5.87 -4.27
CA ALA A 156 28.38 -6.32 -3.83
C ALA A 156 28.41 -7.86 -3.66
N ALA A 157 27.34 -8.46 -3.14
CA ALA A 157 27.22 -9.92 -3.04
C ALA A 157 27.19 -10.57 -4.42
N PHE A 158 26.42 -10.03 -5.37
CA PHE A 158 26.39 -10.51 -6.75
C PHE A 158 27.76 -10.43 -7.42
N LYS A 159 28.46 -9.29 -7.26
CA LYS A 159 29.82 -9.11 -7.78
C LYS A 159 30.79 -10.15 -7.20
N LYS A 160 30.81 -10.31 -5.87
CA LYS A 160 31.68 -11.29 -5.18
C LYS A 160 31.38 -12.72 -5.61
N ALA A 161 30.11 -13.07 -5.77
CA ALA A 161 29.68 -14.39 -6.22
C ALA A 161 29.80 -14.61 -7.76
N LYS A 162 30.27 -13.63 -8.50
CA LYS A 162 30.39 -13.67 -9.98
C LYS A 162 29.03 -13.99 -10.66
N VAL A 163 27.95 -13.43 -10.12
CA VAL A 163 26.62 -13.47 -10.75
C VAL A 163 26.55 -12.29 -11.71
N ALA A 164 26.71 -12.56 -13.01
CA ALA A 164 26.88 -11.52 -14.02
C ALA A 164 25.61 -10.71 -14.32
N LYS A 165 24.44 -11.30 -14.14
CA LYS A 165 23.16 -10.64 -14.39
C LYS A 165 22.11 -11.04 -13.35
N VAL A 166 21.15 -10.16 -13.16
CA VAL A 166 19.97 -10.43 -12.33
C VAL A 166 19.15 -11.54 -12.96
N PRO A 167 18.74 -12.58 -12.21
CA PRO A 167 18.00 -13.70 -12.77
C PRO A 167 16.60 -13.27 -13.23
N SER A 168 16.17 -13.75 -14.40
CA SER A 168 14.87 -13.48 -15.02
C SER A 168 14.04 -14.74 -15.29
N THR A 169 14.62 -15.91 -14.99
CA THR A 169 13.97 -17.23 -15.10
C THR A 169 14.27 -18.07 -13.88
N TRP A 170 13.48 -19.13 -13.64
CA TRP A 170 13.73 -20.06 -12.55
C TRP A 170 15.13 -20.67 -12.60
N ASN A 171 15.58 -21.12 -13.77
CA ASN A 171 16.90 -21.74 -13.93
C ASN A 171 18.03 -20.74 -13.64
N GLU A 172 17.89 -19.48 -14.08
CA GLU A 172 18.87 -18.43 -13.75
C GLU A 172 18.89 -18.15 -12.26
N LEU A 173 17.72 -18.15 -11.59
CA LEU A 173 17.66 -17.95 -10.14
C LEU A 173 18.34 -19.09 -9.38
N TYR A 174 18.07 -20.35 -9.74
CA TYR A 174 18.74 -21.48 -9.09
C TYR A 174 20.25 -21.45 -9.29
N ALA A 175 20.70 -21.12 -10.50
CA ALA A 175 22.14 -20.97 -10.79
C ALA A 175 22.78 -19.81 -9.99
N ALA A 176 22.08 -18.69 -9.85
CA ALA A 176 22.53 -17.58 -9.02
C ALA A 176 22.61 -17.99 -7.54
N CYS A 177 21.59 -18.73 -7.03
CA CYS A 177 21.60 -19.27 -5.67
C CYS A 177 22.84 -20.13 -5.39
N THR A 178 23.19 -21.04 -6.31
CA THR A 178 24.39 -21.87 -6.17
C THR A 178 25.66 -21.03 -6.01
N LYS A 179 25.84 -20.03 -6.88
CA LYS A 179 27.02 -19.14 -6.83
C LYS A 179 27.05 -18.31 -5.54
N LEU A 180 25.92 -17.75 -5.14
CA LEU A 180 25.80 -16.94 -3.93
C LEU A 180 26.11 -17.76 -2.67
N LYS A 181 25.56 -19.00 -2.60
CA LYS A 181 25.83 -19.92 -1.50
C LYS A 181 27.30 -20.29 -1.42
N SER A 182 27.95 -20.60 -2.56
CA SER A 182 29.38 -20.90 -2.62
C SER A 182 30.25 -19.70 -2.21
N ALA A 183 29.76 -18.47 -2.38
CA ALA A 183 30.44 -17.25 -1.94
C ALA A 183 30.18 -16.89 -0.46
N GLY A 184 29.45 -17.74 0.29
CA GLY A 184 29.17 -17.60 1.72
C GLY A 184 27.93 -16.78 2.07
N TYR A 185 27.03 -16.53 1.12
CA TYR A 185 25.78 -15.81 1.37
C TYR A 185 24.60 -16.76 1.55
N THR A 186 23.59 -16.34 2.33
CA THR A 186 22.24 -16.83 2.15
C THR A 186 21.69 -16.25 0.84
N PRO A 187 21.36 -17.07 -0.19
CA PRO A 187 20.99 -16.51 -1.49
C PRO A 187 19.73 -15.65 -1.42
N ILE A 188 18.63 -16.15 -0.85
CA ILE A 188 17.40 -15.41 -0.57
C ILE A 188 17.06 -15.63 0.90
N VAL A 189 16.91 -14.57 1.66
CA VAL A 189 16.44 -14.69 3.03
C VAL A 189 14.92 -14.56 3.08
N TYR A 190 14.28 -15.49 3.78
CA TYR A 190 12.85 -15.50 4.04
C TYR A 190 12.57 -15.37 5.53
N GLY A 191 11.54 -14.61 5.89
CA GLY A 191 10.96 -14.54 7.23
C GLY A 191 9.50 -14.95 7.20
N ASN A 192 8.99 -15.40 8.34
CA ASN A 192 7.59 -15.78 8.53
C ASN A 192 7.02 -15.13 9.79
N GLY A 193 7.16 -13.84 9.88
CA GLY A 193 6.78 -13.01 11.03
C GLY A 193 7.84 -11.98 11.39
N GLY A 194 7.60 -11.23 12.44
CA GLY A 194 8.53 -10.19 12.91
C GLY A 194 8.72 -9.06 11.92
N GLN A 195 9.93 -8.96 11.35
CA GLN A 195 10.29 -7.83 10.49
C GLN A 195 9.64 -7.85 9.10
N SER A 196 9.46 -9.03 8.50
CA SER A 196 8.88 -9.17 7.16
C SER A 196 8.34 -10.58 6.94
N LEU A 197 7.28 -10.67 6.16
CA LEU A 197 6.61 -11.91 5.78
C LEU A 197 7.10 -12.42 4.41
N GLY A 198 8.38 -12.30 4.10
CA GLY A 198 8.96 -12.65 2.79
C GLY A 198 8.63 -14.04 2.30
N ALA A 199 8.35 -15.00 3.22
CA ALA A 199 7.94 -16.35 2.86
C ALA A 199 6.56 -16.41 2.17
N LEU A 200 5.72 -15.38 2.28
CA LEU A 200 4.46 -15.31 1.57
C LEU A 200 4.48 -14.39 0.34
N TYR A 201 5.30 -13.37 0.29
CA TYR A 201 5.22 -12.40 -0.82
C TYR A 201 5.54 -13.01 -2.17
N TYR A 202 6.52 -13.91 -2.25
CA TYR A 202 6.88 -14.54 -3.51
C TYR A 202 5.76 -15.45 -4.05
N PRO A 203 5.15 -16.36 -3.27
CA PRO A 203 4.05 -17.16 -3.79
C PRO A 203 2.80 -16.36 -4.13
N TRP A 204 2.51 -15.26 -3.43
CA TRP A 204 1.44 -14.34 -3.82
C TRP A 204 1.76 -13.61 -5.13
N TYR A 205 3.01 -13.25 -5.36
CA TYR A 205 3.49 -12.71 -6.62
C TYR A 205 3.28 -13.70 -7.79
N ASP A 206 3.67 -14.95 -7.60
CA ASP A 206 3.52 -16.03 -8.58
C ASP A 206 2.04 -16.32 -8.86
N ALA A 207 1.20 -16.39 -7.83
CA ALA A 207 -0.24 -16.58 -7.97
C ALA A 207 -0.90 -15.44 -8.77
N SER A 208 -0.45 -14.21 -8.59
CA SER A 208 -0.94 -13.07 -9.38
C SER A 208 -0.67 -13.26 -10.87
N TYR A 209 0.51 -13.77 -11.23
CA TYR A 209 0.84 -14.08 -12.61
C TYR A 209 -0.04 -15.21 -13.18
N ILE A 210 -0.18 -16.31 -12.45
CA ILE A 210 -0.99 -17.47 -12.92
C ILE A 210 -2.45 -17.06 -13.10
N ALA A 211 -2.98 -16.28 -12.16
CA ALA A 211 -4.37 -15.87 -12.21
C ALA A 211 -4.70 -14.94 -13.37
N ILE A 212 -3.79 -14.03 -13.74
CA ILE A 212 -4.09 -12.93 -14.67
C ILE A 212 -3.21 -12.94 -15.93
N GLY A 213 -2.05 -13.61 -15.90
CA GLY A 213 -0.99 -13.45 -16.91
C GLY A 213 -1.37 -13.83 -18.34
N GLN A 214 -2.31 -14.73 -18.51
CA GLN A 214 -2.73 -15.19 -19.84
C GLN A 214 -4.08 -14.60 -20.29
N SER A 215 -4.94 -14.23 -19.37
CA SER A 215 -6.32 -13.83 -19.63
C SER A 215 -6.73 -12.51 -18.97
N SER A 216 -5.76 -11.74 -18.48
CA SER A 216 -6.00 -10.45 -17.82
C SER A 216 -6.95 -10.60 -16.61
N VAL A 217 -7.95 -9.71 -16.47
CA VAL A 217 -8.88 -9.76 -15.34
C VAL A 217 -9.79 -11.00 -15.33
N SER A 218 -9.98 -11.70 -16.43
CA SER A 218 -10.81 -12.92 -16.46
C SER A 218 -10.22 -14.04 -15.62
N GLY A 219 -8.91 -14.27 -15.68
CA GLY A 219 -8.24 -15.28 -14.85
C GLY A 219 -8.34 -14.99 -13.37
N LEU A 220 -8.26 -13.72 -12.98
CA LEU A 220 -8.46 -13.29 -11.61
C LEU A 220 -9.91 -13.50 -11.15
N ARG A 221 -10.90 -13.16 -11.99
CA ARG A 221 -12.31 -13.45 -11.70
C ARG A 221 -12.57 -14.95 -11.56
N ASP A 222 -11.95 -15.76 -12.41
CA ASP A 222 -12.10 -17.20 -12.36
C ASP A 222 -11.53 -17.81 -11.08
N LEU A 223 -10.41 -17.29 -10.58
CA LEU A 223 -9.86 -17.68 -9.27
C LEU A 223 -10.77 -17.21 -8.13
N TYR A 224 -11.21 -15.95 -8.14
CA TYR A 224 -12.11 -15.39 -7.16
C TYR A 224 -13.46 -16.14 -7.08
N ASN A 225 -14.03 -16.54 -8.23
CA ASN A 225 -15.30 -17.24 -8.32
C ASN A 225 -15.16 -18.78 -8.24
N GLY A 226 -13.94 -19.31 -8.07
CA GLY A 226 -13.67 -20.75 -7.96
C GLY A 226 -13.77 -21.53 -9.26
N LYS A 227 -13.83 -20.88 -10.41
CA LYS A 227 -13.75 -21.55 -11.71
C LYS A 227 -12.33 -22.03 -12.00
N ASN A 228 -11.32 -21.25 -11.65
CA ASN A 228 -9.92 -21.67 -11.60
C ASN A 228 -9.62 -22.13 -10.16
N GLN A 229 -9.27 -23.39 -10.00
CA GLN A 229 -9.02 -23.96 -8.69
C GLN A 229 -7.56 -23.81 -8.29
N TRP A 230 -7.30 -23.57 -7.00
CA TRP A 230 -5.95 -23.49 -6.46
C TRP A 230 -5.11 -24.73 -6.77
N ASN A 231 -5.70 -25.90 -6.74
CA ASN A 231 -5.06 -27.18 -7.04
C ASN A 231 -5.09 -27.56 -8.53
N SER A 232 -5.26 -26.61 -9.43
CA SER A 232 -5.11 -26.84 -10.87
C SER A 232 -3.70 -27.29 -11.23
N ALA A 233 -3.55 -28.02 -12.33
CA ALA A 233 -2.24 -28.48 -12.80
C ALA A 233 -1.24 -27.33 -13.01
N ALA A 234 -1.71 -26.19 -13.53
CA ALA A 234 -0.88 -24.99 -13.73
C ALA A 234 -0.36 -24.42 -12.39
N ASN A 235 -1.23 -24.30 -11.38
CA ASN A 235 -0.84 -23.84 -10.06
C ASN A 235 0.14 -24.81 -9.39
N ILE A 236 -0.14 -26.13 -9.45
CA ILE A 236 0.77 -27.14 -8.90
C ILE A 236 2.15 -27.07 -9.57
N ALA A 237 2.21 -26.92 -10.89
CA ALA A 237 3.47 -26.81 -11.62
C ALA A 237 4.28 -25.57 -11.18
N SER A 238 3.63 -24.41 -11.05
CA SER A 238 4.29 -23.17 -10.63
C SER A 238 4.77 -23.25 -9.18
N TYR A 239 3.91 -23.64 -8.25
CA TYR A 239 4.30 -23.79 -6.85
C TYR A 239 5.33 -24.91 -6.61
N THR A 240 5.45 -25.90 -7.50
CA THR A 240 6.55 -26.87 -7.49
C THR A 240 7.89 -26.18 -7.74
N LYS A 241 7.95 -25.21 -8.65
CA LYS A 241 9.15 -24.38 -8.89
C LYS A 241 9.48 -23.54 -7.66
N TYR A 242 8.47 -22.91 -7.06
CA TYR A 242 8.63 -22.17 -5.81
C TYR A 242 9.16 -23.05 -4.66
N ALA A 243 8.57 -24.23 -4.44
CA ALA A 243 9.02 -25.15 -3.41
C ALA A 243 10.46 -25.66 -3.65
N ALA A 244 10.88 -25.79 -4.90
CA ALA A 244 12.24 -26.19 -5.26
C ALA A 244 13.31 -25.19 -4.80
N LEU A 245 12.99 -23.94 -4.49
CA LEU A 245 13.93 -22.98 -3.92
C LEU A 245 14.66 -23.53 -2.68
N LYS A 246 13.96 -24.28 -1.83
CA LYS A 246 14.58 -24.91 -0.66
C LYS A 246 15.57 -26.00 -1.05
N SER A 247 15.15 -26.98 -1.85
CA SER A 247 16.00 -28.09 -2.28
C SER A 247 17.19 -27.63 -3.15
N LYS A 248 17.04 -26.53 -3.87
CA LYS A 248 18.12 -25.87 -4.62
C LYS A 248 19.05 -25.02 -3.76
N GLY A 249 18.82 -24.97 -2.43
CA GLY A 249 19.64 -24.20 -1.49
C GLY A 249 19.54 -22.71 -1.64
N CYS A 250 18.42 -22.21 -2.18
CA CYS A 250 18.15 -20.78 -2.34
C CYS A 250 17.74 -20.10 -1.03
N THR A 251 17.24 -20.83 -0.04
CA THR A 251 16.64 -20.27 1.17
C THR A 251 17.52 -20.45 2.40
N ASN A 252 17.28 -19.67 3.46
CA ASN A 252 17.71 -19.98 4.81
C ASN A 252 17.02 -21.26 5.33
N ALA A 253 17.63 -21.90 6.33
CA ALA A 253 17.09 -23.15 6.91
C ALA A 253 15.83 -22.90 7.75
N ASP A 254 15.76 -21.76 8.41
CA ASP A 254 14.76 -21.35 9.41
C ASP A 254 13.60 -20.52 8.80
N VAL A 255 13.22 -20.76 7.54
CA VAL A 255 12.17 -20.01 6.81
C VAL A 255 10.90 -19.81 7.63
N LEU A 256 10.46 -20.83 8.39
CA LEU A 256 9.19 -20.81 9.13
C LEU A 256 9.27 -20.12 10.49
N THR A 257 10.46 -19.86 11.00
CA THR A 257 10.68 -19.36 12.36
C THR A 257 11.49 -18.07 12.42
N LYS A 258 12.08 -17.67 11.29
CA LYS A 258 12.90 -16.48 11.23
C LYS A 258 12.04 -15.22 11.32
N THR A 259 12.43 -14.31 12.20
CA THR A 259 11.73 -13.04 12.47
C THR A 259 12.56 -11.78 12.17
N ASN A 260 13.87 -11.96 11.90
CA ASN A 260 14.82 -10.87 11.66
C ASN A 260 15.48 -10.93 10.26
N ASN A 261 14.73 -11.35 9.26
CA ASN A 261 15.20 -11.49 7.89
C ASN A 261 15.65 -10.16 7.24
N LEU A 262 15.07 -9.02 7.64
CA LEU A 262 15.53 -7.71 7.16
C LEU A 262 16.96 -7.43 7.65
N ASP A 263 17.30 -7.75 8.89
CA ASP A 263 18.65 -7.53 9.45
C ASP A 263 19.70 -8.36 8.70
N ASP A 264 19.39 -9.60 8.31
CA ASP A 264 20.32 -10.41 7.53
C ASP A 264 20.57 -9.83 6.14
N PHE A 265 19.55 -9.24 5.51
CA PHE A 265 19.72 -8.54 4.23
C PHE A 265 20.48 -7.22 4.41
N LEU A 266 20.10 -6.41 5.38
CA LEU A 266 20.73 -5.11 5.68
C LEU A 266 22.17 -5.23 6.11
N SER A 267 22.55 -6.31 6.81
CA SER A 267 23.94 -6.59 7.22
C SER A 267 24.78 -7.22 6.10
N GLY A 268 24.17 -7.56 4.98
CA GLY A 268 24.85 -8.21 3.85
C GLY A 268 25.11 -9.70 4.03
N LYS A 269 24.52 -10.36 5.03
CA LYS A 269 24.55 -11.84 5.17
C LYS A 269 23.74 -12.53 4.10
N ALA A 270 22.64 -11.91 3.68
CA ALA A 270 21.80 -12.38 2.58
C ALA A 270 22.05 -11.54 1.32
N ALA A 271 22.00 -12.20 0.17
CA ALA A 271 22.21 -11.56 -1.13
C ALA A 271 20.93 -11.01 -1.76
N MET A 272 19.79 -11.62 -1.49
CA MET A 272 18.47 -11.22 -1.96
C MET A 272 17.44 -11.33 -0.85
N ILE A 273 16.38 -10.51 -0.99
CA ILE A 273 15.14 -10.60 -0.22
C ILE A 273 13.96 -10.34 -1.15
N ILE A 274 12.86 -11.05 -0.95
CA ILE A 274 11.58 -10.76 -1.63
C ILE A 274 10.68 -10.04 -0.63
N ASP A 275 10.27 -8.84 -0.99
CA ASP A 275 9.51 -7.96 -0.11
C ASP A 275 8.65 -6.99 -0.92
N GLY A 276 8.16 -5.95 -0.29
CA GLY A 276 7.44 -4.86 -0.93
C GLY A 276 8.19 -3.53 -0.88
N THR A 277 7.75 -2.61 -1.71
CA THR A 277 8.36 -1.27 -1.79
C THR A 277 8.21 -0.43 -0.54
N TRP A 278 7.42 -0.84 0.44
CA TRP A 278 7.30 -0.20 1.75
C TRP A 278 8.61 -0.25 2.57
N ASP A 279 9.52 -1.18 2.29
CA ASP A 279 10.81 -1.27 2.95
C ASP A 279 11.98 -0.67 2.12
N THR A 280 11.71 -0.15 0.91
CA THR A 280 12.75 0.40 0.02
C THR A 280 13.61 1.46 0.70
N LYS A 281 12.99 2.42 1.39
CA LYS A 281 13.73 3.49 2.08
C LYS A 281 14.70 2.93 3.12
N LYS A 282 14.28 1.94 3.89
CA LYS A 282 15.13 1.26 4.88
C LYS A 282 16.37 0.63 4.24
N PHE A 283 16.16 -0.03 3.09
CA PHE A 283 17.27 -0.64 2.34
C PHE A 283 18.20 0.40 1.73
N THR A 284 17.68 1.45 1.13
CA THR A 284 18.51 2.50 0.51
C THR A 284 19.25 3.34 1.54
N ASP A 285 18.63 3.64 2.69
CA ASP A 285 19.28 4.37 3.77
C ASP A 285 20.49 3.58 4.34
N LYS A 286 20.36 2.25 4.46
CA LYS A 286 21.43 1.41 5.05
C LYS A 286 22.48 0.97 4.05
N MET A 287 22.07 0.63 2.82
CA MET A 287 22.95 -0.01 1.82
C MET A 287 23.40 0.96 0.71
N GLY A 288 22.79 2.14 0.62
CA GLY A 288 23.10 3.13 -0.39
C GLY A 288 22.96 2.59 -1.81
N THR A 289 23.97 2.78 -2.64
CA THR A 289 24.02 2.32 -4.03
C THR A 289 24.20 0.80 -4.18
N ASN A 290 24.48 0.07 -3.09
CA ASN A 290 24.66 -1.39 -3.13
C ASN A 290 23.34 -2.17 -3.25
N VAL A 291 22.21 -1.56 -2.96
CA VAL A 291 20.90 -2.19 -3.18
C VAL A 291 20.33 -1.81 -4.52
N SER A 292 19.61 -2.72 -5.14
CA SER A 292 18.78 -2.48 -6.32
C SER A 292 17.61 -3.44 -6.33
N ALA A 293 16.57 -3.12 -7.12
CA ALA A 293 15.41 -3.96 -7.27
C ALA A 293 15.55 -4.92 -8.47
N PHE A 294 14.80 -6.01 -8.42
CA PHE A 294 14.59 -6.89 -9.55
C PHE A 294 13.18 -7.49 -9.52
N ILE A 295 12.71 -7.88 -10.68
CA ILE A 295 11.45 -8.61 -10.80
C ILE A 295 11.76 -10.09 -10.55
N PRO A 296 11.26 -10.70 -9.46
CA PRO A 296 11.50 -12.12 -9.20
C PRO A 296 10.96 -12.96 -10.36
N PRO A 297 11.69 -13.99 -10.83
CA PRO A 297 11.22 -14.85 -11.91
C PRO A 297 10.06 -15.72 -11.43
N PHE A 298 9.05 -15.88 -12.28
CA PHE A 298 7.92 -16.80 -12.08
C PHE A 298 7.62 -17.66 -13.33
N SER A 299 8.57 -17.77 -14.22
CA SER A 299 8.49 -18.58 -15.43
C SER A 299 9.85 -19.12 -15.83
N ASP A 300 9.85 -20.14 -16.70
CA ASP A 300 11.05 -20.64 -17.37
C ASP A 300 11.49 -19.77 -18.56
N LYS A 301 10.69 -18.72 -18.87
CA LYS A 301 11.02 -17.67 -19.85
C LYS A 301 10.96 -16.32 -19.17
N PRO A 302 11.77 -15.32 -19.60
CA PRO A 302 11.67 -13.98 -19.08
C PRO A 302 10.25 -13.40 -19.27
N ILE A 303 9.70 -12.85 -18.21
CA ILE A 303 8.36 -12.27 -18.22
C ILE A 303 8.47 -10.75 -18.12
N LYS A 304 7.61 -10.07 -18.88
CA LYS A 304 7.43 -8.62 -18.83
C LYS A 304 6.21 -8.32 -17.98
N GLY A 305 6.38 -8.31 -16.66
CA GLY A 305 5.29 -8.05 -15.74
C GLY A 305 5.78 -7.58 -14.38
N VAL A 306 4.94 -6.85 -13.70
CA VAL A 306 5.16 -6.40 -12.32
C VAL A 306 3.89 -6.59 -11.51
N VAL A 307 4.04 -7.00 -10.26
CA VAL A 307 2.93 -7.02 -9.30
C VAL A 307 2.86 -5.65 -8.64
N GLU A 308 1.81 -4.91 -8.97
CA GLU A 308 1.57 -3.55 -8.56
C GLU A 308 0.16 -3.40 -8.00
N PHE A 309 0.03 -2.65 -6.94
CA PHE A 309 -1.26 -2.30 -6.38
C PHE A 309 -1.28 -0.85 -5.87
N ALA A 310 -2.46 -0.21 -5.88
CA ALA A 310 -2.65 0.97 -5.05
C ALA A 310 -2.56 0.50 -3.61
N GLY A 311 -1.62 1.06 -2.84
CA GLY A 311 -1.27 0.53 -1.52
C GLY A 311 -2.28 0.88 -0.43
N GLN A 312 -1.84 1.69 0.52
CA GLN A 312 -2.70 2.18 1.59
C GLN A 312 -3.33 3.52 1.22
N GLY A 313 -4.50 3.78 1.79
CA GLY A 313 -5.22 5.02 1.53
C GLY A 313 -6.19 5.38 2.64
N LEU A 314 -6.92 6.46 2.44
CA LEU A 314 -7.93 6.94 3.36
C LEU A 314 -9.33 6.79 2.74
N SER A 315 -10.22 6.22 3.51
CA SER A 315 -11.65 6.11 3.19
C SER A 315 -12.45 7.12 3.99
N LEU A 316 -13.44 7.73 3.38
CA LEU A 316 -14.41 8.59 4.04
C LEU A 316 -15.57 7.73 4.58
N THR A 317 -15.86 7.85 5.88
CA THR A 317 -16.98 7.13 6.49
C THR A 317 -18.32 7.76 6.11
N ASN A 318 -19.33 6.93 5.87
CA ASN A 318 -20.66 7.42 5.44
C ASN A 318 -21.42 8.15 6.55
N TYR A 319 -21.05 7.94 7.80
CA TYR A 319 -21.63 8.59 8.99
C TYR A 319 -20.87 9.87 9.42
N SER A 320 -19.75 10.23 8.79
CA SER A 320 -19.05 11.50 9.06
C SER A 320 -19.98 12.68 8.83
N LYS A 321 -19.93 13.65 9.73
CA LYS A 321 -20.62 14.95 9.62
C LYS A 321 -19.78 15.97 8.85
N ASN A 322 -18.51 15.68 8.62
CA ASN A 322 -17.51 16.59 8.03
C ASN A 322 -17.16 16.21 6.59
N LYS A 323 -18.11 15.59 5.84
CA LYS A 323 -17.84 15.02 4.50
C LYS A 323 -17.22 16.01 3.52
N LYS A 324 -17.65 17.28 3.54
CA LYS A 324 -17.10 18.31 2.63
C LYS A 324 -15.61 18.59 2.91
N ALA A 325 -15.25 18.79 4.18
CA ALA A 325 -13.85 19.01 4.56
C ALA A 325 -12.98 17.78 4.29
N ALA A 326 -13.49 16.57 4.60
CA ALA A 326 -12.80 15.31 4.31
C ALA A 326 -12.59 15.10 2.81
N ALA A 327 -13.61 15.39 1.97
CA ALA A 327 -13.49 15.31 0.51
C ALA A 327 -12.41 16.27 -0.03
N GLY A 328 -12.35 17.51 0.48
CA GLY A 328 -11.29 18.46 0.11
C GLY A 328 -9.89 17.95 0.45
N PHE A 329 -9.71 17.31 1.61
CA PHE A 329 -8.44 16.68 1.94
C PHE A 329 -8.11 15.49 1.03
N LEU A 330 -9.07 14.62 0.74
CA LEU A 330 -8.87 13.51 -0.20
C LEU A 330 -8.55 14.02 -1.62
N GLU A 331 -9.18 15.12 -2.06
CA GLU A 331 -8.85 15.76 -3.33
C GLU A 331 -7.40 16.31 -3.33
N PHE A 332 -6.97 16.97 -2.24
CA PHE A 332 -5.58 17.42 -2.09
C PHE A 332 -4.60 16.27 -2.24
N MET A 333 -4.90 15.07 -1.69
CA MET A 333 -4.04 13.90 -1.78
C MET A 333 -3.75 13.48 -3.23
N THR A 334 -4.62 13.82 -4.19
CA THR A 334 -4.43 13.52 -5.63
C THR A 334 -3.52 14.51 -6.36
N THR A 335 -2.94 15.48 -5.67
CA THR A 335 -2.11 16.51 -6.30
C THR A 335 -0.63 16.13 -6.35
N LEU A 336 0.11 16.67 -7.32
CA LEU A 336 1.58 16.53 -7.36
C LEU A 336 2.28 17.11 -6.12
N LYS A 337 1.66 18.08 -5.45
CA LYS A 337 2.16 18.60 -4.17
C LYS A 337 2.09 17.53 -3.07
N ALA A 338 0.97 16.83 -2.96
CA ALA A 338 0.82 15.72 -2.04
C ALA A 338 1.75 14.55 -2.41
N ALA A 339 1.91 14.26 -3.69
CA ALA A 339 2.84 13.24 -4.18
C ALA A 339 4.29 13.49 -3.70
N LYS A 340 4.78 14.74 -3.74
CA LYS A 340 6.10 15.08 -3.20
C LYS A 340 6.23 14.83 -1.69
N ILE A 341 5.16 14.99 -0.94
CA ILE A 341 5.14 14.70 0.51
C ILE A 341 5.25 13.19 0.74
N VAL A 342 4.54 12.40 -0.05
CA VAL A 342 4.59 10.93 0.01
C VAL A 342 5.97 10.42 -0.36
N ASP A 343 6.60 10.96 -1.42
CA ASP A 343 7.97 10.63 -1.81
C ASP A 343 8.98 10.99 -0.72
N ALA A 344 8.85 12.17 -0.09
CA ALA A 344 9.72 12.59 1.01
C ALA A 344 9.63 11.64 2.23
N ALA A 345 8.49 10.98 2.43
CA ALA A 345 8.35 9.92 3.44
C ALA A 345 8.99 8.58 3.01
N GLY A 346 9.49 8.47 1.76
CA GLY A 346 10.16 7.29 1.22
C GLY A 346 9.22 6.29 0.55
N LEU A 347 7.98 6.68 0.29
CA LEU A 347 6.97 5.87 -0.38
C LEU A 347 6.89 6.21 -1.88
N ILE A 348 6.30 5.35 -2.68
CA ILE A 348 6.01 5.64 -4.09
C ILE A 348 4.64 6.30 -4.16
N PRO A 349 4.53 7.55 -4.65
CA PRO A 349 3.23 8.20 -4.78
C PRO A 349 2.31 7.48 -5.78
N ASN A 350 1.00 7.45 -5.50
CA ASN A 350 0.03 6.86 -6.43
C ASN A 350 -0.43 7.83 -7.52
N VAL A 351 -0.14 9.11 -7.41
CA VAL A 351 -0.52 10.16 -8.38
C VAL A 351 0.16 9.93 -9.72
N ASN A 352 -0.61 9.94 -10.81
CA ASN A 352 -0.09 9.80 -12.16
C ASN A 352 0.86 10.95 -12.51
N GLY A 353 1.99 10.63 -13.14
CA GLY A 353 3.04 11.60 -13.48
C GLY A 353 3.92 12.02 -12.30
N ALA A 354 3.68 11.50 -11.09
CA ALA A 354 4.61 11.69 -9.99
C ALA A 354 5.91 10.91 -10.23
N THR A 355 7.01 11.51 -9.79
CA THR A 355 8.34 10.89 -9.75
C THR A 355 8.73 10.62 -8.31
N THR A 356 9.75 9.82 -8.10
CA THR A 356 10.32 9.57 -6.78
C THR A 356 11.81 9.91 -6.76
N SER A 357 12.27 10.44 -5.65
CA SER A 357 13.68 10.75 -5.39
C SER A 357 14.52 9.49 -5.08
N ASN A 358 13.86 8.41 -4.65
CA ASN A 358 14.53 7.15 -4.38
C ASN A 358 14.79 6.38 -5.68
N PRO A 359 16.07 6.10 -6.04
CA PRO A 359 16.40 5.47 -7.33
C PRO A 359 15.85 4.04 -7.48
N VAL A 360 15.66 3.31 -6.38
CA VAL A 360 15.09 1.96 -6.42
C VAL A 360 13.57 2.03 -6.61
N ASN A 361 12.89 2.98 -5.99
CA ASN A 361 11.48 3.25 -6.24
C ASN A 361 11.25 3.71 -7.68
N GLN A 362 12.13 4.59 -8.21
CA GLN A 362 12.06 5.03 -9.60
C GLN A 362 12.23 3.85 -10.57
N GLN A 363 13.14 2.94 -10.28
CA GLN A 363 13.29 1.71 -11.07
C GLN A 363 11.99 0.90 -11.15
N MET A 364 11.18 0.87 -10.09
CA MET A 364 9.87 0.19 -10.12
C MET A 364 8.85 0.93 -10.98
N LEU A 365 8.80 2.24 -10.89
CA LEU A 365 7.96 3.06 -11.78
C LEU A 365 8.35 2.87 -13.24
N ASP A 366 9.65 2.80 -13.54
CA ASP A 366 10.16 2.58 -14.89
C ASP A 366 9.77 1.18 -15.42
N PHE A 367 9.83 0.14 -14.60
CA PHE A 367 9.32 -1.18 -14.96
C PHE A 367 7.82 -1.15 -15.24
N ALA A 368 7.03 -0.50 -14.40
CA ALA A 368 5.58 -0.40 -14.57
C ALA A 368 5.19 0.43 -15.81
N ALA A 369 6.01 1.41 -16.20
CA ALA A 369 5.78 2.25 -17.38
C ALA A 369 6.31 1.64 -18.69
N LYS A 370 7.15 0.58 -18.62
CA LYS A 370 7.81 0.01 -19.77
C LYS A 370 6.82 -0.61 -20.76
N LYS A 371 6.95 -0.24 -22.04
CA LYS A 371 6.09 -0.77 -23.10
C LYS A 371 6.13 -2.30 -23.14
N GLY A 372 4.95 -2.91 -23.15
CA GLY A 372 4.79 -4.38 -23.18
C GLY A 372 4.90 -5.06 -21.83
N TYR A 373 5.07 -4.30 -20.72
CA TYR A 373 4.94 -4.86 -19.37
C TYR A 373 3.47 -4.93 -18.95
N THR A 374 3.09 -6.05 -18.35
CA THR A 374 1.76 -6.25 -17.75
C THR A 374 1.83 -5.95 -16.27
N ARG A 375 0.82 -5.25 -15.75
CA ARG A 375 0.65 -5.00 -14.32
C ARG A 375 -0.34 -5.99 -13.76
N TYR A 376 0.07 -6.69 -12.72
CA TYR A 376 -0.74 -7.66 -11.98
C TYR A 376 -1.09 -7.10 -10.61
N PRO A 377 -2.32 -7.29 -10.07
CA PRO A 377 -2.63 -6.86 -8.72
C PRO A 377 -1.91 -7.75 -7.70
N MET A 378 -1.71 -7.24 -6.50
CA MET A 378 -1.37 -8.06 -5.34
C MET A 378 -2.57 -8.95 -5.02
N LEU A 379 -2.44 -10.27 -5.23
CA LEU A 379 -3.57 -11.18 -5.23
C LEU A 379 -4.23 -11.32 -3.86
N ASP A 380 -3.45 -11.26 -2.80
CA ASP A 380 -3.93 -11.23 -1.42
C ASP A 380 -4.85 -10.03 -1.10
N ASN A 381 -4.75 -8.94 -1.88
CA ASN A 381 -5.64 -7.80 -1.73
C ASN A 381 -6.97 -7.92 -2.49
N VAL A 382 -7.12 -8.94 -3.33
CA VAL A 382 -8.32 -9.11 -4.19
C VAL A 382 -9.03 -10.46 -4.00
N LEU A 383 -8.55 -11.31 -3.10
CA LEU A 383 -9.19 -12.58 -2.75
C LEU A 383 -9.97 -12.48 -1.43
N GLN A 384 -10.83 -13.47 -1.20
CA GLN A 384 -11.59 -13.59 0.05
C GLN A 384 -10.65 -13.75 1.25
N GLY A 385 -10.97 -13.07 2.36
CA GLY A 385 -10.12 -13.04 3.55
C GLY A 385 -9.75 -14.43 4.07
N ASP A 386 -10.72 -15.35 4.17
CA ASP A 386 -10.47 -16.73 4.64
C ASP A 386 -9.47 -17.47 3.73
N VAL A 387 -9.49 -17.21 2.41
CA VAL A 387 -8.52 -17.79 1.45
C VAL A 387 -7.14 -17.19 1.64
N VAL A 388 -7.06 -15.88 1.87
CA VAL A 388 -5.81 -15.17 2.16
C VAL A 388 -5.20 -15.67 3.47
N ASP A 389 -6.01 -15.78 4.53
CA ASP A 389 -5.56 -16.28 5.84
C ASP A 389 -5.05 -17.72 5.76
N ALA A 390 -5.70 -18.56 4.98
CA ALA A 390 -5.22 -19.91 4.71
C ALA A 390 -3.91 -19.91 3.93
N GLY A 391 -3.83 -19.11 2.87
CA GLY A 391 -2.62 -18.94 2.06
C GLY A 391 -1.43 -18.46 2.88
N ASN A 392 -1.63 -17.52 3.77
CA ASN A 392 -0.60 -16.98 4.68
C ASN A 392 0.01 -18.05 5.60
N LYS A 393 -0.69 -19.16 5.84
CA LYS A 393 -0.20 -20.31 6.62
C LYS A 393 0.37 -21.41 5.74
N ILE A 394 -0.32 -21.72 4.65
CA ILE A 394 -0.03 -22.85 3.78
C ILE A 394 1.20 -22.57 2.89
N LEU A 395 1.29 -21.39 2.28
CA LEU A 395 2.35 -21.08 1.32
C LEU A 395 3.76 -21.09 1.95
N PRO A 396 3.99 -20.49 3.14
CA PRO A 396 5.25 -20.68 3.85
C PRO A 396 5.54 -22.13 4.22
N SER A 397 4.51 -22.91 4.59
CA SER A 397 4.66 -24.33 4.92
C SER A 397 5.11 -25.17 3.73
N ILE A 398 4.66 -24.82 2.52
CA ILE A 398 5.15 -25.42 1.27
C ILE A 398 6.63 -25.10 1.07
N LEU A 399 7.05 -23.83 1.18
CA LEU A 399 8.45 -23.43 1.06
C LEU A 399 9.32 -24.10 2.14
N GLY A 400 8.82 -24.15 3.37
CA GLY A 400 9.49 -24.83 4.50
C GLY A 400 9.53 -26.35 4.39
N GLY A 401 8.84 -26.95 3.40
CA GLY A 401 8.79 -28.40 3.19
C GLY A 401 7.98 -29.17 4.25
N LYS A 402 7.10 -28.48 4.99
CA LYS A 402 6.18 -29.09 5.98
C LYS A 402 4.91 -29.62 5.32
N THR A 403 4.54 -29.06 4.18
CA THR A 403 3.35 -29.42 3.41
C THR A 403 3.76 -29.64 1.95
N SER A 404 3.27 -30.71 1.32
CA SER A 404 3.50 -30.92 -0.11
C SER A 404 2.74 -29.87 -0.92
N VAL A 405 3.23 -29.53 -2.11
CA VAL A 405 2.58 -28.57 -3.01
C VAL A 405 1.13 -28.97 -3.28
N ALA A 406 0.90 -30.19 -3.74
CA ALA A 406 -0.44 -30.68 -4.06
C ALA A 406 -1.37 -30.68 -2.82
N GLY A 407 -0.84 -31.10 -1.67
CA GLY A 407 -1.61 -31.10 -0.41
C GLY A 407 -1.98 -29.71 0.06
N GLY A 408 -1.06 -28.75 0.03
CA GLY A 408 -1.30 -27.38 0.42
C GLY A 408 -2.30 -26.67 -0.49
N LEU A 409 -2.12 -26.79 -1.82
CA LEU A 409 -3.04 -26.17 -2.79
C LEU A 409 -4.44 -26.83 -2.75
N LYS A 410 -4.54 -28.12 -2.44
CA LYS A 410 -5.82 -28.78 -2.18
C LYS A 410 -6.52 -28.19 -0.96
N GLN A 411 -5.77 -27.92 0.12
CA GLN A 411 -6.33 -27.26 1.31
C GLN A 411 -6.86 -25.86 0.98
N MET A 412 -6.12 -25.06 0.20
CA MET A 412 -6.60 -23.74 -0.24
C MET A 412 -7.88 -23.85 -1.07
N ALA A 413 -7.96 -24.80 -1.99
CA ALA A 413 -9.17 -25.07 -2.77
C ALA A 413 -10.37 -25.47 -1.90
N GLN A 414 -10.14 -26.28 -0.86
CA GLN A 414 -11.18 -26.65 0.12
C GLN A 414 -11.65 -25.46 0.95
N VAL A 415 -10.75 -24.57 1.37
CA VAL A 415 -11.14 -23.35 2.08
C VAL A 415 -12.09 -22.52 1.23
N TRP A 416 -11.74 -22.30 -0.05
CA TRP A 416 -12.62 -21.60 -0.98
C TRP A 416 -13.98 -22.31 -1.14
N ALA A 417 -14.00 -23.63 -1.33
CA ALA A 417 -15.21 -24.41 -1.52
C ALA A 417 -16.15 -24.36 -0.31
N ASN A 418 -15.60 -24.28 0.89
CA ASN A 418 -16.32 -24.21 2.16
C ASN A 418 -16.79 -22.79 2.54
N LEU A 419 -16.45 -21.76 1.76
CA LEU A 419 -16.96 -20.42 2.02
C LEU A 419 -18.47 -20.38 1.89
N SER A 420 -19.15 -19.79 2.85
CA SER A 420 -20.57 -19.46 2.75
C SER A 420 -20.82 -18.45 1.61
N VAL A 421 -22.05 -18.36 1.13
CA VAL A 421 -22.40 -17.50 -0.02
C VAL A 421 -22.05 -16.05 0.22
N ASP A 422 -22.30 -15.54 1.44
CA ASP A 422 -21.95 -14.19 1.86
C ASP A 422 -20.43 -13.96 1.89
N LYS A 423 -19.64 -14.93 2.37
CA LYS A 423 -18.18 -14.85 2.40
C LYS A 423 -17.53 -14.98 1.03
N ARG A 424 -18.14 -15.68 0.07
CA ARG A 424 -17.68 -15.66 -1.32
C ARG A 424 -17.73 -14.27 -1.92
N GLY A 425 -18.69 -13.46 -1.45
CA GLY A 425 -18.85 -12.08 -1.89
C GLY A 425 -19.23 -11.96 -3.36
N ASN A 426 -19.31 -10.73 -3.82
CA ASN A 426 -19.67 -10.40 -5.21
C ASN A 426 -18.88 -9.23 -5.78
N SER A 427 -17.83 -8.81 -5.09
CA SER A 427 -17.08 -7.61 -5.46
C SER A 427 -16.38 -7.72 -6.81
N TYR A 428 -16.05 -8.94 -7.24
CA TYR A 428 -15.30 -9.21 -8.48
C TYR A 428 -15.95 -10.26 -9.36
N LYS A 429 -17.26 -10.20 -9.50
CA LYS A 429 -18.03 -11.09 -10.40
C LYS A 429 -17.93 -10.69 -11.86
#